data_227953f452030eccfeaea6b513d7a07f
#
_entry.id   227953f452030eccfeaea6b513d7a07f
#
_cell.length_a   1.000
_cell.length_b   1.000
_cell.length_c   1.000
_cell.angle_alpha   90.00
_cell.angle_beta   90.00
_cell.angle_gamma   90.00
#
_symmetry.space_group_name_H-M   'P 1'
#
loop_
_entity.id
_entity.type
_entity.pdbx_description
1 polymer ?
#
loop_
_entity_poly.entity_id
_entity_poly.type
_entity_poly.pdbx_seq_one_letter_code
_entity_poly.pdbx_strand_id
1 'polypeptide(L)'
;MEALVTIVAVGAYAERQYQKQDGTTEYFKSRGVTMKRGGDVFYGEMTGELASKNRDTQYQQGMPYIVKGAWKHRIWGENNDRHENVFHITDLQSL
;
A
#
# COMPACT_ATOMS: atom_id res chain seq x y z
N MET A 1 -11.46 6.14 -4.65
CA MET A 1 -12.26 4.90 -4.81
C MET A 1 -12.47 4.26 -3.46
N GLU A 2 -13.64 3.72 -3.27
CA GLU A 2 -13.98 2.95 -2.07
C GLU A 2 -14.54 1.61 -2.53
N ALA A 3 -14.09 0.53 -1.91
CA ALA A 3 -14.51 -0.80 -2.32
C ALA A 3 -14.57 -1.76 -1.13
N LEU A 4 -15.46 -2.73 -1.23
CA LEU A 4 -15.52 -3.87 -0.31
C LEU A 4 -14.60 -4.96 -0.84
N VAL A 5 -13.65 -5.38 -0.01
CA VAL A 5 -12.63 -6.35 -0.41
C VAL A 5 -12.43 -7.40 0.68
N THR A 6 -11.80 -8.51 0.31
CA THR A 6 -11.24 -9.46 1.28
C THR A 6 -9.73 -9.40 1.21
N ILE A 7 -9.07 -9.66 2.34
CA ILE A 7 -7.60 -9.65 2.40
C ILE A 7 -7.09 -11.04 2.01
N VAL A 8 -6.19 -11.07 1.04
CA VAL A 8 -5.53 -12.30 0.60
C VAL A 8 -4.21 -12.49 1.33
N ALA A 9 -3.40 -11.44 1.39
CA ALA A 9 -2.11 -11.47 2.04
C ALA A 9 -1.70 -10.06 2.46
N VAL A 10 -0.92 -9.96 3.53
CA VAL A 10 -0.38 -8.69 4.01
C VAL A 10 1.12 -8.84 4.14
N GLY A 11 1.87 -7.95 3.51
CA GLY A 11 3.31 -7.91 3.60
C GLY A 11 3.79 -7.35 4.93
N ALA A 12 5.08 -7.47 5.17
CA ALA A 12 5.72 -6.88 6.33
C ALA A 12 5.82 -5.37 6.17
N TYR A 13 5.74 -4.68 7.30
CA TYR A 13 6.04 -3.25 7.34
C TYR A 13 7.51 -3.03 6.98
N ALA A 14 7.77 -2.05 6.14
CA ALA A 14 9.13 -1.72 5.72
C ALA A 14 9.38 -0.22 5.86
N GLU A 15 10.58 0.12 6.28
CA GLU A 15 11.07 1.50 6.27
C GLU A 15 12.29 1.55 5.36
N ARG A 16 12.32 2.56 4.51
CA ARG A 16 13.45 2.79 3.62
C ARG A 16 13.96 4.20 3.84
N GLN A 17 15.25 4.32 4.12
CA GLN A 17 15.91 5.59 4.31
C GLN A 17 16.25 6.20 2.96
N TYR A 18 15.98 7.48 2.79
CA TYR A 18 16.41 8.21 1.60
C TYR A 18 16.86 9.61 1.97
N GLN A 19 17.73 10.17 1.14
CA GLN A 19 18.29 11.51 1.34
C GLN A 19 17.62 12.49 0.40
N LYS A 20 17.10 13.58 0.97
CA LYS A 20 16.52 14.66 0.17
C LYS A 20 17.61 15.53 -0.45
N GLN A 21 17.22 16.33 -1.44
CA GLN A 21 18.14 17.25 -2.11
C GLN A 21 18.77 18.27 -1.17
N ASP A 22 18.10 18.63 -0.09
CA ASP A 22 18.60 19.58 0.91
C ASP A 22 19.56 18.93 1.93
N GLY A 23 19.86 17.64 1.77
CA GLY A 23 20.76 16.92 2.65
C GLY A 23 20.11 16.28 3.86
N THR A 24 18.82 16.51 4.09
CA THR A 24 18.11 15.86 5.20
C THR A 24 17.77 14.42 4.88
N THR A 25 17.74 13.56 5.91
CA THR A 25 17.38 12.17 5.77
C THR A 25 15.93 11.97 6.18
N GLU A 26 15.17 11.28 5.35
CA GLU A 26 13.81 10.87 5.66
C GLU A 26 13.61 9.38 5.46
N TYR A 27 12.54 8.86 6.04
CA TYR A 27 12.18 7.46 5.96
C TYR A 27 10.91 7.30 5.13
N PHE A 28 10.99 6.47 4.12
CA PHE A 28 9.81 6.05 3.38
C PHE A 28 9.24 4.79 4.05
N LYS A 29 8.00 4.88 4.50
CA LYS A 29 7.31 3.81 5.22
C LYS A 29 6.26 3.20 4.32
N SER A 30 6.21 1.86 4.29
CA SER A 30 5.25 1.17 3.46
C SER A 30 4.86 -0.19 4.02
N ARG A 31 3.65 -0.62 3.68
CA ARG A 31 3.18 -1.98 3.93
C ARG A 31 2.24 -2.37 2.80
N GLY A 32 2.54 -3.47 2.11
CA GLY A 32 1.73 -3.95 1.00
C GLY A 32 0.58 -4.84 1.44
N VAL A 33 -0.53 -4.76 0.72
CA VAL A 33 -1.71 -5.57 0.98
C VAL A 33 -2.23 -6.11 -0.34
N THR A 34 -2.38 -7.42 -0.42
CA THR A 34 -3.03 -8.07 -1.56
C THR A 34 -4.49 -8.29 -1.21
N MET A 35 -5.38 -7.78 -2.06
CA MET A 35 -6.80 -7.75 -1.82
C MET A 35 -7.54 -8.42 -2.97
N LYS A 36 -8.74 -8.91 -2.68
CA LYS A 36 -9.62 -9.51 -3.66
C LYS A 36 -10.97 -8.79 -3.66
N ARG A 37 -11.41 -8.38 -4.84
CA ARG A 37 -12.73 -7.79 -5.05
C ARG A 37 -13.46 -8.61 -6.11
N GLY A 38 -14.48 -9.36 -5.69
CA GLY A 38 -15.13 -10.31 -6.60
C GLY A 38 -14.13 -11.35 -7.10
N GLY A 39 -13.96 -11.47 -8.41
CA GLY A 39 -12.99 -12.37 -9.02
C GLY A 39 -11.60 -11.76 -9.22
N ASP A 40 -11.42 -10.48 -8.94
CA ASP A 40 -10.19 -9.76 -9.25
C ASP A 40 -9.30 -9.62 -8.02
N VAL A 41 -8.02 -9.94 -8.20
CA VAL A 41 -6.99 -9.77 -7.16
C VAL A 41 -6.14 -8.56 -7.55
N PHE A 42 -5.88 -7.69 -6.59
CA PHE A 42 -5.04 -6.53 -6.82
C PHE A 42 -4.18 -6.22 -5.59
N TYR A 43 -3.10 -5.49 -5.84
CA TYR A 43 -2.13 -5.13 -4.82
C TYR A 43 -2.25 -3.64 -4.51
N GLY A 44 -2.25 -3.33 -3.21
CA GLY A 44 -2.25 -1.95 -2.74
C GLY A 44 -1.14 -1.70 -1.74
N GLU A 45 -0.80 -0.45 -1.54
CA GLU A 45 0.21 -0.03 -0.58
C GLU A 45 -0.33 0.99 0.39
N MET A 46 -0.07 0.75 1.67
CA MET A 46 -0.16 1.79 2.69
C MET A 46 1.20 2.47 2.79
N THR A 47 1.23 3.79 2.89
CA THR A 47 2.46 4.55 3.01
C THR A 47 2.38 5.56 4.13
N GLY A 48 3.53 6.08 4.58
CA GLY A 48 3.60 7.13 5.57
C GLY A 48 2.98 6.76 6.90
N GLU A 49 2.19 7.65 7.44
CA GLU A 49 1.56 7.46 8.75
C GLU A 49 0.60 6.28 8.79
N LEU A 50 -0.12 6.04 7.71
CA LEU A 50 -1.04 4.90 7.65
C LEU A 50 -0.29 3.58 7.79
N ALA A 51 0.84 3.45 7.09
CA ALA A 51 1.70 2.27 7.21
C ALA A 51 2.28 2.15 8.63
N SER A 52 2.77 3.23 9.18
CA SER A 52 3.34 3.26 10.54
C SER A 52 2.31 2.91 11.60
N LYS A 53 1.12 3.47 11.50
CA LYS A 53 0.00 3.21 12.41
C LYS A 53 -0.44 1.75 12.37
N ASN A 54 -0.36 1.12 11.21
CA ASN A 54 -0.79 -0.26 10.99
C ASN A 54 0.38 -1.25 10.86
N ARG A 55 1.55 -0.89 11.34
CA ARG A 55 2.77 -1.71 11.19
C ARG A 55 2.62 -3.11 11.78
N ASP A 56 1.90 -3.23 12.89
CA ASP A 56 1.71 -4.48 13.61
C ASP A 56 0.28 -5.00 13.52
N THR A 57 -0.57 -4.34 12.74
CA THR A 57 -1.96 -4.74 12.61
C THR A 57 -2.05 -6.08 11.89
N GLN A 58 -2.79 -7.01 12.47
CA GLN A 58 -3.08 -8.30 11.87
C GLN A 58 -4.45 -8.23 11.21
N TYR A 59 -4.48 -8.58 9.92
CA TYR A 59 -5.71 -8.61 9.15
C TYR A 59 -6.17 -10.04 9.00
N GLN A 60 -7.48 -10.25 9.14
CA GLN A 60 -8.06 -11.60 9.01
C GLN A 60 -8.36 -11.89 7.53
N GLN A 61 -7.80 -12.98 7.04
CA GLN A 61 -8.08 -13.44 5.67
C GLN A 61 -9.52 -13.88 5.54
N GLY A 62 -10.13 -13.54 4.40
CA GLY A 62 -11.50 -13.93 4.10
C GLY A 62 -12.57 -13.07 4.75
N MET A 63 -12.20 -12.18 5.66
CA MET A 63 -13.15 -11.24 6.27
C MET A 63 -13.30 -10.00 5.40
N PRO A 64 -14.49 -9.38 5.38
CA PRO A 64 -14.69 -8.18 4.57
C PRO A 64 -14.07 -6.94 5.21
N TYR A 65 -13.46 -6.13 4.35
CA TYR A 65 -12.90 -4.82 4.71
C TYR A 65 -13.36 -3.77 3.71
N ILE A 66 -13.43 -2.54 4.16
CA ILE A 66 -13.64 -1.39 3.27
C ILE A 66 -12.28 -0.75 3.04
N VAL A 67 -11.86 -0.68 1.78
CA VAL A 67 -10.64 0.01 1.37
C VAL A 67 -10.98 1.30 0.67
N LYS A 68 -10.27 2.36 1.01
CA LYS A 68 -10.32 3.65 0.31
C LYS A 68 -8.96 3.96 -0.25
N GLY A 69 -8.94 4.51 -1.45
CA GLY A 69 -7.67 4.88 -2.08
C GLY A 69 -7.83 5.28 -3.52
N ALA A 70 -6.71 5.38 -4.20
CA ALA A 70 -6.65 5.76 -5.60
C ALA A 70 -5.53 5.03 -6.31
N TRP A 71 -5.72 4.79 -7.61
CA TRP A 71 -4.67 4.25 -8.46
C TRP A 71 -3.66 5.35 -8.74
N LYS A 72 -2.38 5.01 -8.59
CA LYS A 72 -1.27 5.89 -8.94
C LYS A 72 -0.38 5.21 -9.95
N HIS A 73 0.09 5.98 -10.92
CA HIS A 73 1.06 5.52 -11.89
C HIS A 73 2.46 5.83 -11.38
N ARG A 74 3.31 4.81 -11.38
CA ARG A 74 4.69 4.94 -10.92
C ARG A 74 5.63 4.62 -12.07
N ILE A 75 6.60 5.51 -12.28
CA ILE A 75 7.65 5.33 -13.29
C ILE A 75 8.98 5.18 -12.55
N TRP A 76 9.75 4.17 -12.92
CA TRP A 76 11.03 3.88 -12.29
C TRP A 76 11.98 3.18 -13.26
N GLY A 77 13.21 2.94 -12.80
CA GLY A 77 14.26 2.33 -13.62
C GLY A 77 15.26 3.37 -14.10
N GLU A 78 16.40 2.93 -14.60
CA GLU A 78 17.51 3.81 -15.00
C GLU A 78 17.11 4.82 -16.06
N ASN A 79 16.27 4.42 -17.01
CA ASN A 79 15.82 5.27 -18.12
C ASN A 79 14.35 5.64 -18.01
N ASN A 80 13.75 5.54 -16.82
CA ASN A 80 12.31 5.74 -16.62
C ASN A 80 11.48 4.86 -17.56
N ASP A 81 11.95 3.65 -17.81
CA ASP A 81 11.32 2.71 -18.74
C ASP A 81 10.41 1.69 -18.05
N ARG A 82 10.35 1.71 -16.74
CA ARG A 82 9.49 0.84 -15.94
C ARG A 82 8.26 1.59 -15.49
N HIS A 83 7.10 1.02 -15.78
CA HIS A 83 5.81 1.60 -15.44
C HIS A 83 4.97 0.59 -14.67
N GLU A 84 4.34 1.05 -13.61
CA GLU A 84 3.38 0.22 -12.89
C GLU A 84 2.24 1.07 -12.30
N ASN A 85 1.08 0.47 -12.18
CA ASN A 85 -0.06 1.06 -11.50
C ASN A 85 -0.18 0.43 -10.12
N VAL A 86 -0.17 1.27 -9.10
CA VAL A 86 -0.25 0.83 -7.71
C VAL A 86 -1.49 1.46 -7.06
N PHE A 87 -2.27 0.64 -6.37
CA PHE A 87 -3.39 1.16 -5.60
C PHE A 87 -2.85 1.74 -4.29
N HIS A 88 -2.94 3.07 -4.16
CA HIS A 88 -2.50 3.77 -2.97
C HIS A 88 -3.64 3.79 -1.96
N ILE A 89 -3.45 3.07 -0.85
CA ILE A 89 -4.47 2.93 0.19
C ILE A 89 -4.42 4.15 1.10
N THR A 90 -5.55 4.82 1.27
CA THR A 90 -5.70 5.92 2.21
C THR A 90 -6.42 5.51 3.48
N ASP A 91 -7.19 4.43 3.44
CA ASP A 91 -7.86 3.88 4.62
C ASP A 91 -8.20 2.41 4.37
N LEU A 92 -8.14 1.61 5.41
CA LEU A 92 -8.50 0.20 5.36
C LEU A 92 -9.10 -0.19 6.71
N GLN A 93 -10.40 -0.49 6.72
CA GLN A 93 -11.15 -0.77 7.95
C GLN A 93 -11.94 -2.06 7.81
N SER A 94 -12.04 -2.80 8.91
CA SER A 94 -12.96 -3.94 8.97
C SER A 94 -14.39 -3.46 8.90
N LEU A 95 -15.21 -4.27 8.28
CA LEU A 95 -16.62 -3.98 8.16
C LEU A 95 -17.35 -4.17 9.50
#